data_fb8bc0e889e7da54db221218a3ce13b3
#
_entry.id   fb8bc0e889e7da54db221218a3ce13b3
#
_cell.length_a   1.000
_cell.length_b   1.000
_cell.length_c   1.000
_cell.angle_alpha   90.00
_cell.angle_beta   90.00
_cell.angle_gamma   90.00
#
_symmetry.space_group_name_H-M   'P 1'
#
loop_
_entity.id
_entity.type
_entity.pdbx_description
1 polymer ?
#
loop_
_entity_poly.entity_id
_entity_poly.type
_entity_poly.pdbx_seq_one_letter_code
_entity_poly.pdbx_strand_id
1 'polypeptide(L)'
;YKKTNGSIIDAVTKVMHRVEGSYALGIIFAEQPDHVYALRKDAPLIVGKSGDGNLIASDVPAILKYTRDVYFIENEEIACLTADDIEFYNIDGEPIEKTSRTIEWDINAAEKGGYEHFMLKEMYEQPKTVRDTLSPRIKDGQIVIEELGMSDEEICAIERIHIVACGSAYHTGVTAKYIMEGLARIPVCLLYTSD
;
A
#
# COMPACT_ATOMS: atom_id res chain seq x y z
N TYR A 1 19.08 -20.36 2.44
CA TYR A 1 20.30 -19.94 3.13
C TYR A 1 21.40 -21.01 3.02
N LYS A 2 21.20 -22.23 3.55
CA LYS A 2 22.22 -23.31 3.46
C LYS A 2 22.68 -23.65 2.03
N LYS A 3 21.82 -23.42 1.03
CA LYS A 3 22.13 -23.67 -0.41
C LYS A 3 22.81 -22.47 -1.09
N THR A 4 22.97 -21.34 -0.40
CA THR A 4 23.56 -20.11 -0.94
C THR A 4 24.93 -19.80 -0.37
N ASN A 5 25.64 -20.82 0.14
CA ASN A 5 26.96 -20.70 0.80
C ASN A 5 27.00 -19.63 1.92
N GLY A 6 25.86 -19.41 2.60
CA GLY A 6 25.73 -18.46 3.67
C GLY A 6 25.44 -17.00 3.27
N SER A 7 25.26 -16.70 1.98
CA SER A 7 24.76 -15.40 1.56
C SER A 7 23.26 -15.29 1.85
N ILE A 8 22.87 -14.35 2.68
CA ILE A 8 21.48 -14.11 3.06
C ILE A 8 20.75 -13.42 1.90
N ILE A 9 21.35 -12.40 1.29
CA ILE A 9 20.76 -11.70 0.13
C ILE A 9 20.46 -12.71 -0.97
N ASP A 10 21.41 -13.57 -1.35
CA ASP A 10 21.15 -14.61 -2.35
C ASP A 10 20.06 -15.62 -1.95
N ALA A 11 19.89 -15.86 -0.68
CA ALA A 11 18.82 -16.72 -0.19
C ALA A 11 17.46 -16.04 -0.32
N VAL A 12 17.38 -14.77 0.03
CA VAL A 12 16.17 -13.95 -0.03
C VAL A 12 15.74 -13.74 -1.50
N THR A 13 16.66 -13.37 -2.40
CA THR A 13 16.37 -13.21 -3.83
C THR A 13 15.85 -14.51 -4.45
N LYS A 14 16.45 -15.64 -4.13
CA LYS A 14 15.96 -16.95 -4.59
C LYS A 14 14.57 -17.30 -4.08
N VAL A 15 14.20 -16.84 -2.88
CA VAL A 15 12.84 -17.00 -2.36
C VAL A 15 11.89 -16.10 -3.14
N MET A 16 12.24 -14.83 -3.37
CA MET A 16 11.40 -13.88 -4.11
C MET A 16 11.07 -14.36 -5.53
N HIS A 17 12.04 -14.94 -6.23
CA HIS A 17 11.80 -15.54 -7.56
C HIS A 17 10.88 -16.76 -7.57
N ARG A 18 10.59 -17.35 -6.41
CA ARG A 18 9.81 -18.61 -6.31
C ARG A 18 8.47 -18.44 -5.63
N VAL A 19 8.31 -17.39 -4.84
CA VAL A 19 7.06 -17.13 -4.12
C VAL A 19 6.13 -16.38 -5.06
N GLU A 20 4.93 -16.92 -5.21
CA GLU A 20 3.83 -16.30 -5.97
C GLU A 20 2.85 -15.62 -5.02
N GLY A 21 2.07 -14.66 -5.54
CA GLY A 21 1.08 -13.92 -4.77
C GLY A 21 1.64 -12.68 -4.08
N SER A 22 0.77 -12.00 -3.33
CA SER A 22 1.06 -10.76 -2.61
C SER A 22 1.66 -11.06 -1.24
N TYR A 23 2.76 -10.41 -0.89
CA TYR A 23 3.40 -10.57 0.42
C TYR A 23 4.18 -9.32 0.86
N ALA A 24 4.29 -9.16 2.19
CA ALA A 24 5.24 -8.27 2.85
C ALA A 24 5.88 -9.06 4.00
N LEU A 25 7.18 -9.21 3.98
CA LEU A 25 7.92 -10.06 4.91
C LEU A 25 8.98 -9.27 5.67
N GLY A 26 9.07 -9.50 6.98
CA GLY A 26 10.23 -9.16 7.80
C GLY A 26 10.91 -10.44 8.25
N ILE A 27 12.19 -10.61 7.96
CA ILE A 27 12.94 -11.84 8.19
C ILE A 27 14.13 -11.54 9.10
N ILE A 28 14.34 -12.39 10.10
CA ILE A 28 15.50 -12.36 10.98
C ILE A 28 16.23 -13.70 10.86
N PHE A 29 17.54 -13.65 10.78
CA PHE A 29 18.40 -14.83 10.73
C PHE A 29 19.18 -14.99 12.03
N ALA A 30 19.26 -16.21 12.54
CA ALA A 30 19.97 -16.50 13.77
C ALA A 30 21.48 -16.20 13.67
N GLU A 31 22.03 -16.26 12.47
CA GLU A 31 23.44 -15.97 12.17
C GLU A 31 23.74 -14.46 12.10
N GLN A 32 22.71 -13.64 11.92
CA GLN A 32 22.79 -12.17 11.89
C GLN A 32 21.61 -11.57 12.67
N PRO A 33 21.59 -11.71 14.00
CA PRO A 33 20.45 -11.32 14.82
C PRO A 33 20.25 -9.80 14.93
N ASP A 34 21.22 -9.03 14.52
CA ASP A 34 21.23 -7.55 14.45
C ASP A 34 20.71 -7.00 13.12
N HIS A 35 20.33 -7.88 12.18
CA HIS A 35 19.78 -7.48 10.89
C HIS A 35 18.32 -7.90 10.73
N VAL A 36 17.51 -7.02 10.14
CA VAL A 36 16.16 -7.33 9.67
C VAL A 36 16.12 -7.15 8.15
N TYR A 37 15.68 -8.18 7.46
CA TYR A 37 15.50 -8.15 6.01
C TYR A 37 14.02 -7.96 5.70
N ALA A 38 13.66 -6.88 5.03
CA ALA A 38 12.30 -6.54 4.67
C ALA A 38 12.13 -6.58 3.16
N LEU A 39 11.10 -7.27 2.68
CA LEU A 39 10.83 -7.43 1.26
C LEU A 39 9.33 -7.50 0.98
N ARG A 40 8.92 -7.06 -0.21
CA ARG A 40 7.51 -7.05 -0.58
C ARG A 40 7.26 -7.39 -2.04
N LYS A 41 6.05 -7.86 -2.30
CA LYS A 41 5.41 -7.93 -3.61
C LYS A 41 3.93 -7.64 -3.44
N ASP A 42 3.43 -6.59 -4.10
CA ASP A 42 2.02 -6.15 -4.15
C ASP A 42 1.37 -5.80 -2.78
N ALA A 43 1.95 -6.21 -1.65
CA ALA A 43 1.53 -5.80 -0.31
C ALA A 43 2.32 -4.57 0.16
N PRO A 44 1.72 -3.66 0.96
CA PRO A 44 2.41 -2.46 1.42
C PRO A 44 3.51 -2.78 2.43
N LEU A 45 4.67 -2.12 2.29
CA LEU A 45 5.78 -2.18 3.24
C LEU A 45 6.62 -0.90 3.14
N ILE A 46 6.95 -0.34 4.28
CA ILE A 46 7.78 0.85 4.42
C ILE A 46 8.89 0.63 5.44
N VAL A 47 9.96 1.38 5.30
CA VAL A 47 11.06 1.45 6.27
C VAL A 47 11.12 2.85 6.86
N GLY A 48 11.13 2.95 8.18
CA GLY A 48 11.34 4.20 8.90
C GLY A 48 12.77 4.32 9.38
N LYS A 49 13.42 5.46 9.11
CA LYS A 49 14.75 5.80 9.65
C LYS A 49 14.59 6.60 10.92
N SER A 50 15.14 6.11 12.03
CA SER A 50 15.08 6.77 13.33
C SER A 50 16.47 6.80 13.98
N GLY A 51 16.69 7.77 14.89
CA GLY A 51 17.92 7.84 15.68
C GLY A 51 18.05 6.75 16.74
N ASP A 52 16.93 6.11 17.12
CA ASP A 52 16.89 5.04 18.13
C ASP A 52 16.82 3.63 17.49
N GLY A 53 17.04 3.54 16.17
CA GLY A 53 16.97 2.30 15.41
C GLY A 53 15.95 2.38 14.26
N ASN A 54 16.11 1.51 13.28
CA ASN A 54 15.29 1.50 12.08
C ASN A 54 14.06 0.59 12.24
N LEU A 55 12.98 0.90 11.56
CA LEU A 55 11.65 0.30 11.72
C LEU A 55 11.10 -0.20 10.39
N ILE A 56 10.31 -1.26 10.43
CA ILE A 56 9.47 -1.69 9.31
C ILE A 56 8.00 -1.64 9.70
N ALA A 57 7.14 -1.26 8.78
CA ALA A 57 5.68 -1.27 8.97
C ALA A 57 4.95 -1.42 7.64
N SER A 58 3.69 -1.82 7.70
CA SER A 58 2.81 -1.87 6.52
C SER A 58 2.31 -0.49 6.10
N ASP A 59 2.25 0.47 7.04
CA ASP A 59 1.76 1.83 6.75
C ASP A 59 2.49 2.91 7.57
N VAL A 60 2.34 4.14 7.10
CA VAL A 60 2.97 5.33 7.70
C VAL A 60 2.45 5.64 9.11
N PRO A 61 1.14 5.59 9.41
CA PRO A 61 0.62 5.88 10.75
C PRO A 61 1.27 5.05 11.86
N ALA A 62 1.65 3.81 11.57
CA ALA A 62 2.24 2.90 12.55
C ALA A 62 3.59 3.39 13.09
N ILE A 63 4.36 4.15 12.30
CA ILE A 63 5.71 4.59 12.66
C ILE A 63 5.85 6.09 12.91
N LEU A 64 4.82 6.90 12.62
CA LEU A 64 4.88 8.36 12.75
C LEU A 64 5.29 8.87 14.13
N LYS A 65 4.99 8.11 15.20
CA LYS A 65 5.39 8.46 16.58
C LYS A 65 6.90 8.27 16.83
N TYR A 66 7.59 7.53 15.96
CA TYR A 66 9.02 7.26 16.09
C TYR A 66 9.86 8.05 15.10
N THR A 67 9.39 8.17 13.86
CA THR A 67 10.07 8.90 12.79
C THR A 67 9.11 9.39 11.72
N ARG A 68 9.52 10.46 11.03
CA ARG A 68 8.85 10.97 9.83
C ARG A 68 9.63 10.67 8.55
N ASP A 69 10.87 10.20 8.68
CA ASP A 69 11.71 9.87 7.54
C ASP A 69 11.50 8.41 7.12
N VAL A 70 10.89 8.23 5.96
CA VAL A 70 10.42 6.94 5.46
C VAL A 70 10.99 6.63 4.10
N TYR A 71 11.34 5.38 3.88
CA TYR A 71 11.61 4.82 2.56
C TYR A 71 10.43 3.95 2.15
N PHE A 72 9.90 4.21 0.96
CA PHE A 72 8.91 3.33 0.35
C PHE A 72 9.61 2.22 -0.41
N ILE A 73 9.39 0.97 -0.02
CA ILE A 73 9.92 -0.18 -0.72
C ILE A 73 9.02 -0.45 -1.92
N GLU A 74 9.61 -0.52 -3.11
CA GLU A 74 8.90 -0.91 -4.32
C GLU A 74 8.77 -2.43 -4.42
N ASN A 75 7.99 -2.92 -5.38
CA ASN A 75 7.92 -4.36 -5.63
C ASN A 75 9.29 -4.92 -5.99
N GLU A 76 9.60 -6.09 -5.47
CA GLU A 76 10.82 -6.82 -5.78
C GLU A 76 12.11 -6.14 -5.28
N GLU A 77 11.96 -5.24 -4.30
CA GLU A 77 13.10 -4.68 -3.57
C GLU A 77 13.25 -5.34 -2.19
N ILE A 78 14.47 -5.34 -1.71
CA ILE A 78 14.86 -5.82 -0.38
C ILE A 78 15.47 -4.66 0.39
N ALA A 79 15.04 -4.44 1.63
CA ALA A 79 15.74 -3.59 2.57
C ALA A 79 16.44 -4.45 3.64
N CYS A 80 17.70 -4.18 3.90
CA CYS A 80 18.46 -4.77 5.00
C CYS A 80 18.69 -3.68 6.04
N LEU A 81 18.13 -3.86 7.23
CA LEU A 81 18.16 -2.89 8.31
C LEU A 81 19.03 -3.40 9.45
N THR A 82 19.90 -2.54 9.94
CA THR A 82 20.52 -2.64 11.27
C THR A 82 19.98 -1.54 12.19
N ALA A 83 20.48 -1.42 13.38
CA ALA A 83 20.12 -0.30 14.26
C ALA A 83 20.53 1.06 13.66
N ASP A 84 21.67 1.10 12.96
CA ASP A 84 22.32 2.34 12.53
C ASP A 84 22.20 2.62 11.03
N ASP A 85 22.00 1.57 10.21
CA ASP A 85 22.07 1.67 8.75
C ASP A 85 20.95 0.95 8.05
N ILE A 86 20.69 1.35 6.79
CA ILE A 86 19.68 0.76 5.91
C ILE A 86 20.29 0.65 4.51
N GLU A 87 20.40 -0.57 4.02
CA GLU A 87 20.83 -0.87 2.67
C GLU A 87 19.65 -1.41 1.84
N PHE A 88 19.64 -1.10 0.55
CA PHE A 88 18.59 -1.57 -0.35
C PHE A 88 19.19 -2.37 -1.50
N TYR A 89 18.45 -3.39 -1.93
CA TYR A 89 18.83 -4.29 -3.02
C TYR A 89 17.65 -4.52 -3.95
N ASN A 90 17.93 -4.75 -5.23
CA ASN A 90 16.93 -5.21 -6.20
C ASN A 90 16.72 -6.73 -6.07
N ILE A 91 15.82 -7.27 -6.91
CA ILE A 91 15.49 -8.71 -6.95
C ILE A 91 16.68 -9.61 -7.31
N ASP A 92 17.70 -9.07 -7.96
CA ASP A 92 18.92 -9.80 -8.34
C ASP A 92 19.99 -9.72 -7.24
N GLY A 93 19.73 -9.01 -6.14
CA GLY A 93 20.63 -8.84 -5.02
C GLY A 93 21.70 -7.76 -5.26
N GLU A 94 21.51 -6.90 -6.25
CA GLU A 94 22.40 -5.78 -6.50
C GLU A 94 22.00 -4.58 -5.62
N PRO A 95 22.97 -3.86 -5.02
CA PRO A 95 22.66 -2.70 -4.21
C PRO A 95 22.05 -1.57 -5.04
N ILE A 96 21.04 -0.91 -4.48
CA ILE A 96 20.38 0.25 -5.08
C ILE A 96 20.36 1.42 -4.10
N GLU A 97 20.41 2.63 -4.62
CA GLU A 97 20.27 3.85 -3.81
C GLU A 97 18.80 4.26 -3.72
N LYS A 98 18.36 4.60 -2.50
CA LYS A 98 17.02 5.14 -2.25
C LYS A 98 17.10 6.41 -1.42
N THR A 99 16.17 7.30 -1.67
CA THR A 99 16.01 8.54 -0.89
C THR A 99 14.83 8.42 0.05
N SER A 100 15.02 8.85 1.30
CA SER A 100 13.90 8.95 2.24
C SER A 100 12.97 10.11 1.84
N ARG A 101 11.71 9.97 2.24
CA ARG A 101 10.72 11.05 2.16
C ARG A 101 10.30 11.43 3.56
N THR A 102 10.33 12.70 3.88
CA THR A 102 9.80 13.20 5.15
C THR A 102 8.29 13.33 5.04
N ILE A 103 7.57 12.69 5.94
CA ILE A 103 6.11 12.71 5.99
C ILE A 103 5.63 13.98 6.71
N GLU A 104 4.94 14.83 6.00
CA GLU A 104 4.41 16.10 6.53
C GLU A 104 3.02 15.97 7.17
N TRP A 105 2.44 14.78 7.17
CA TRP A 105 1.09 14.58 7.71
C TRP A 105 0.99 14.95 9.19
N ASP A 106 -0.13 15.54 9.56
CA ASP A 106 -0.45 15.82 10.96
C ASP A 106 -0.65 14.49 11.71
N ILE A 107 0.15 14.29 12.77
CA ILE A 107 0.03 13.14 13.69
C ILE A 107 -1.40 13.06 14.25
N ASN A 108 -2.03 14.19 14.55
CA ASN A 108 -3.39 14.23 15.05
C ASN A 108 -4.41 13.67 14.05
N ALA A 109 -4.15 13.79 12.75
CA ALA A 109 -4.99 13.17 11.72
C ALA A 109 -4.83 11.63 11.69
N ALA A 110 -3.65 11.12 12.02
CA ALA A 110 -3.38 9.68 12.11
C ALA A 110 -3.81 9.07 13.46
N GLU A 111 -4.03 9.88 14.49
CA GLU A 111 -4.52 9.46 15.80
C GLU A 111 -6.05 9.43 15.87
N LYS A 112 -6.61 8.87 16.95
CA LYS A 112 -8.05 8.78 17.14
C LYS A 112 -8.77 10.14 17.23
N GLY A 113 -8.05 11.26 17.37
CA GLY A 113 -8.59 12.62 17.36
C GLY A 113 -9.64 12.87 18.45
N GLY A 114 -9.49 12.24 19.62
CA GLY A 114 -10.45 12.32 20.74
C GLY A 114 -11.60 11.31 20.69
N TYR A 115 -11.69 10.49 19.67
CA TYR A 115 -12.67 9.40 19.59
C TYR A 115 -12.17 8.15 20.32
N GLU A 116 -13.10 7.41 20.91
CA GLU A 116 -12.78 6.16 21.62
C GLU A 116 -12.25 5.07 20.66
N HIS A 117 -12.82 5.01 19.43
CA HIS A 117 -12.49 4.03 18.41
C HIS A 117 -12.22 4.68 17.06
N PHE A 118 -11.31 4.11 16.27
CA PHE A 118 -11.03 4.56 14.90
C PHE A 118 -12.26 4.51 14.01
N MET A 119 -13.05 3.44 14.08
CA MET A 119 -14.29 3.32 13.32
C MET A 119 -15.24 4.49 13.59
N LEU A 120 -15.37 4.90 14.85
CA LEU A 120 -16.22 6.03 15.22
C LEU A 120 -15.69 7.34 14.60
N LYS A 121 -14.37 7.58 14.67
CA LYS A 121 -13.72 8.70 13.99
C LYS A 121 -14.01 8.69 12.49
N GLU A 122 -13.79 7.57 11.81
CA GLU A 122 -14.02 7.41 10.37
C GLU A 122 -15.47 7.68 9.98
N MET A 123 -16.43 7.23 10.78
CA MET A 123 -17.86 7.52 10.56
C MET A 123 -18.14 9.03 10.60
N TYR A 124 -17.56 9.75 11.55
CA TYR A 124 -17.72 11.21 11.64
C TYR A 124 -16.94 11.98 10.58
N GLU A 125 -15.86 11.43 10.07
CA GLU A 125 -15.06 12.02 9.00
C GLU A 125 -15.66 11.83 7.60
N GLN A 126 -16.61 10.90 7.41
CA GLN A 126 -17.20 10.60 6.10
C GLN A 126 -17.68 11.84 5.31
N PRO A 127 -18.39 12.83 5.91
CA PRO A 127 -18.81 14.01 5.15
C PRO A 127 -17.63 14.81 4.57
N LYS A 128 -16.52 14.85 5.31
CA LYS A 128 -15.30 15.51 4.86
C LYS A 128 -14.60 14.70 3.78
N THR A 129 -14.40 13.41 4.00
CA THR A 129 -13.70 12.52 3.05
C THR A 129 -14.43 12.39 1.73
N VAL A 130 -15.76 12.32 1.74
CA VAL A 130 -16.59 12.34 0.51
C VAL A 130 -16.39 13.65 -0.24
N ARG A 131 -16.42 14.77 0.44
CA ARG A 131 -16.18 16.08 -0.18
C ARG A 131 -14.79 16.19 -0.77
N ASP A 132 -13.76 15.80 -0.01
CA ASP A 132 -12.36 15.85 -0.44
C ASP A 132 -12.09 14.93 -1.63
N THR A 133 -12.82 13.81 -1.72
CA THR A 133 -12.74 12.89 -2.85
C THR A 133 -13.42 13.43 -4.10
N LEU A 134 -14.61 14.03 -3.97
CA LEU A 134 -15.41 14.47 -5.09
C LEU A 134 -14.98 15.83 -5.62
N SER A 135 -14.66 16.80 -4.74
CA SER A 135 -14.42 18.19 -5.16
C SER A 135 -13.32 18.35 -6.21
N PRO A 136 -12.18 17.66 -6.13
CA PRO A 136 -11.13 17.75 -7.16
C PRO A 136 -11.56 17.18 -8.52
N ARG A 137 -12.58 16.30 -8.52
CA ARG A 137 -13.08 15.59 -9.69
C ARG A 137 -14.32 16.23 -10.32
N ILE A 138 -14.76 17.36 -9.77
CA ILE A 138 -15.87 18.14 -10.34
C ILE A 138 -15.31 19.46 -10.84
N LYS A 139 -15.27 19.64 -12.17
CA LYS A 139 -14.81 20.86 -12.85
C LYS A 139 -15.97 21.40 -13.69
N ASP A 140 -16.36 22.63 -13.45
CA ASP A 140 -17.45 23.31 -14.19
C ASP A 140 -18.78 22.51 -14.23
N GLY A 141 -19.07 21.78 -13.16
CA GLY A 141 -20.29 20.96 -13.06
C GLY A 141 -20.23 19.62 -13.78
N GLN A 142 -19.07 19.25 -14.32
CA GLN A 142 -18.82 17.96 -14.97
C GLN A 142 -17.86 17.10 -14.13
N ILE A 143 -18.01 15.78 -14.24
CA ILE A 143 -17.11 14.82 -13.61
C ILE A 143 -15.91 14.62 -14.51
N VAL A 144 -14.71 14.90 -13.98
CA VAL A 144 -13.43 14.73 -14.68
C VAL A 144 -12.53 13.84 -13.82
N ILE A 145 -12.24 12.63 -14.30
CA ILE A 145 -11.35 11.67 -13.65
C ILE A 145 -10.18 11.42 -14.60
N GLU A 146 -9.17 12.27 -14.51
CA GLU A 146 -8.00 12.24 -15.41
C GLU A 146 -7.24 10.91 -15.31
N GLU A 147 -7.27 10.26 -14.13
CA GLU A 147 -6.60 9.00 -13.86
C GLU A 147 -7.16 7.81 -14.66
N LEU A 148 -8.38 7.91 -15.18
CA LEU A 148 -8.96 6.87 -16.05
C LEU A 148 -8.26 6.79 -17.40
N GLY A 149 -7.74 7.91 -17.92
CA GLY A 149 -7.07 7.95 -19.23
C GLY A 149 -7.96 7.51 -20.39
N MET A 150 -9.29 7.60 -20.25
CA MET A 150 -10.30 7.20 -21.24
C MET A 150 -11.00 8.42 -21.80
N SER A 151 -11.32 8.38 -23.09
CA SER A 151 -12.19 9.38 -23.73
C SER A 151 -13.65 9.14 -23.37
N ASP A 152 -14.50 10.16 -23.60
CA ASP A 152 -15.95 10.04 -23.39
C ASP A 152 -16.57 8.96 -24.29
N GLU A 153 -16.05 8.79 -25.52
CA GLU A 153 -16.50 7.76 -26.45
C GLU A 153 -16.16 6.35 -25.92
N GLU A 154 -14.96 6.16 -25.36
CA GLU A 154 -14.55 4.89 -24.75
C GLU A 154 -15.38 4.57 -23.51
N ILE A 155 -15.66 5.58 -22.66
CA ILE A 155 -16.55 5.41 -21.51
C ILE A 155 -17.97 5.03 -21.96
N CYS A 156 -18.50 5.70 -22.96
CA CYS A 156 -19.83 5.39 -23.51
C CYS A 156 -19.92 4.03 -24.20
N ALA A 157 -18.79 3.47 -24.63
CA ALA A 157 -18.71 2.15 -25.28
C ALA A 157 -18.62 0.99 -24.27
N ILE A 158 -18.56 1.27 -22.96
CA ILE A 158 -18.48 0.21 -21.93
C ILE A 158 -19.80 -0.56 -21.91
N GLU A 159 -19.73 -1.86 -22.18
CA GLU A 159 -20.89 -2.76 -22.18
C GLU A 159 -21.03 -3.55 -20.87
N ARG A 160 -19.98 -3.64 -20.07
CA ARG A 160 -19.94 -4.41 -18.81
C ARG A 160 -18.87 -3.91 -17.88
N ILE A 161 -19.14 -3.99 -16.57
CA ILE A 161 -18.19 -3.66 -15.51
C ILE A 161 -17.95 -4.90 -14.65
N HIS A 162 -16.70 -5.17 -14.33
CA HIS A 162 -16.30 -6.20 -13.37
C HIS A 162 -15.65 -5.53 -12.16
N ILE A 163 -16.19 -5.78 -10.97
CA ILE A 163 -15.62 -5.31 -9.70
C ILE A 163 -15.05 -6.55 -9.00
N VAL A 164 -13.75 -6.51 -8.74
CA VAL A 164 -13.02 -7.58 -8.05
C VAL A 164 -12.51 -7.01 -6.73
N ALA A 165 -12.97 -7.54 -5.61
CA ALA A 165 -12.62 -7.00 -4.31
C ALA A 165 -12.94 -7.96 -3.17
N CYS A 166 -12.38 -7.71 -1.98
CA CYS A 166 -12.73 -8.35 -0.72
C CYS A 166 -13.03 -7.31 0.37
N GLY A 167 -13.54 -7.76 1.52
CA GLY A 167 -13.79 -6.92 2.69
C GLY A 167 -14.70 -5.72 2.41
N SER A 168 -14.36 -4.57 2.96
CA SER A 168 -15.14 -3.32 2.81
C SER A 168 -15.19 -2.81 1.37
N ALA A 169 -14.14 -3.04 0.58
CA ALA A 169 -14.12 -2.70 -0.85
C ALA A 169 -15.17 -3.51 -1.63
N TYR A 170 -15.34 -4.80 -1.33
CA TYR A 170 -16.41 -5.61 -1.91
C TYR A 170 -17.79 -5.05 -1.59
N HIS A 171 -18.06 -4.68 -0.33
CA HIS A 171 -19.34 -4.10 0.07
C HIS A 171 -19.62 -2.75 -0.60
N THR A 172 -18.58 -1.93 -0.80
CA THR A 172 -18.67 -0.72 -1.63
C THR A 172 -19.06 -1.08 -3.07
N GLY A 173 -18.44 -2.12 -3.62
CA GLY A 173 -18.76 -2.65 -4.95
C GLY A 173 -20.20 -3.15 -5.06
N VAL A 174 -20.74 -3.81 -4.02
CA VAL A 174 -22.16 -4.24 -3.97
C VAL A 174 -23.09 -3.03 -4.10
N THR A 175 -22.82 -1.95 -3.35
CA THR A 175 -23.61 -0.71 -3.44
C THR A 175 -23.48 -0.07 -4.82
N ALA A 176 -22.25 0.05 -5.33
CA ALA A 176 -21.96 0.61 -6.63
C ALA A 176 -22.65 -0.16 -7.77
N LYS A 177 -22.72 -1.50 -7.68
CA LYS A 177 -23.43 -2.34 -8.66
C LYS A 177 -24.87 -1.88 -8.85
N TYR A 178 -25.65 -1.76 -7.78
CA TYR A 178 -27.06 -1.36 -7.88
C TYR A 178 -27.22 0.05 -8.45
N ILE A 179 -26.33 0.97 -8.09
CA ILE A 179 -26.35 2.35 -8.59
C ILE A 179 -26.00 2.37 -10.07
N MET A 180 -24.94 1.71 -10.49
CA MET A 180 -24.48 1.69 -11.89
C MET A 180 -25.48 0.98 -12.80
N GLU A 181 -26.00 -0.18 -12.39
CA GLU A 181 -27.02 -0.90 -13.16
C GLU A 181 -28.32 -0.07 -13.28
N GLY A 182 -28.70 0.65 -12.22
CA GLY A 182 -29.89 1.50 -12.23
C GLY A 182 -29.76 2.75 -13.09
N LEU A 183 -28.61 3.42 -13.05
CA LEU A 183 -28.38 4.69 -13.77
C LEU A 183 -27.85 4.48 -15.19
N ALA A 184 -26.81 3.68 -15.36
CA ALA A 184 -26.16 3.47 -16.66
C ALA A 184 -26.76 2.31 -17.46
N ARG A 185 -27.53 1.42 -16.83
CA ARG A 185 -28.10 0.19 -17.42
C ARG A 185 -27.04 -0.74 -18.02
N ILE A 186 -25.85 -0.74 -17.40
CA ILE A 186 -24.72 -1.58 -17.78
C ILE A 186 -24.63 -2.72 -16.75
N PRO A 187 -24.52 -3.99 -17.18
CA PRO A 187 -24.34 -5.11 -16.26
C PRO A 187 -23.07 -4.97 -15.41
N VAL A 188 -23.19 -5.17 -14.11
CA VAL A 188 -22.05 -5.14 -13.18
C VAL A 188 -21.88 -6.48 -12.52
N CYS A 189 -20.76 -7.13 -12.76
CA CYS A 189 -20.39 -8.39 -12.15
C CYS A 189 -19.51 -8.13 -10.92
N LEU A 190 -19.81 -8.79 -9.82
CA LEU A 190 -19.03 -8.77 -8.58
C LEU A 190 -18.33 -10.10 -8.40
N LEU A 191 -17.03 -10.04 -8.22
CA LEU A 191 -16.19 -11.18 -7.87
C LEU A 191 -15.57 -10.93 -6.50
N TYR A 192 -15.89 -11.82 -5.56
CA TYR A 192 -15.22 -11.82 -4.26
C TYR A 192 -13.93 -12.60 -4.39
N THR A 193 -12.82 -11.99 -3.99
CA THR A 193 -11.52 -12.66 -3.92
C THR A 193 -10.82 -12.24 -2.64
N SER A 194 -10.13 -13.17 -2.03
CA SER A 194 -9.31 -12.95 -0.84
C SER A 194 -7.84 -12.67 -1.18
N ASP A 195 -7.50 -12.61 -2.46
CA ASP A 195 -6.14 -12.37 -2.98
C ASP A 195 -6.20 -11.35 -4.11
#